data_f499f52127c8cfe8436590cc47f81813
#
_entry.id   f499f52127c8cfe8436590cc47f81813
#
_cell.length_a   1.000
_cell.length_b   1.000
_cell.length_c   1.000
_cell.angle_alpha   90.00
_cell.angle_beta   90.00
_cell.angle_gamma   90.00
#
_symmetry.space_group_name_H-M   'P 1'
#
loop_
_entity.id
_entity.type
_entity.pdbx_description
1 polymer ?
#
loop_
_entity_poly.entity_id
_entity_poly.type
_entity_poly.pdbx_seq_one_letter_code
_entity_poly.pdbx_strand_id
1 'polypeptide(L)' 'IEVDVPEEGNLNVYVLTLDGNVVRRLSKGRAQPGTRFFQWDGKNSSGKEVARGMYFVRVTGCGIDETRKVLVVK' A
#
# COMPACT_ATOMS: atom_id res chain seq x y z
N ILE A 1 -1.99 7.69 2.39
CA ILE A 1 -2.90 6.72 1.74
C ILE A 1 -4.07 6.49 2.68
N GLU A 2 -5.24 6.84 2.23
CA GLU A 2 -6.48 6.66 2.98
C GLU A 2 -7.24 5.45 2.45
N VAL A 3 -7.64 4.56 3.35
CA VAL A 3 -8.39 3.37 3.00
C VAL A 3 -9.64 3.30 3.88
N ASP A 4 -10.80 3.26 3.24
CA ASP A 4 -12.06 3.02 3.94
C ASP A 4 -12.32 1.53 3.96
N VAL A 5 -12.28 0.93 5.16
CA VAL A 5 -12.46 -0.50 5.35
C VAL A 5 -13.95 -0.77 5.57
N PRO A 6 -14.63 -1.46 4.63
CA PRO A 6 -16.08 -1.67 4.73
C PRO A 6 -16.46 -2.78 5.71
N GLU A 7 -15.60 -3.76 5.89
CA GLU A 7 -15.88 -4.90 6.75
C GLU A 7 -14.60 -5.42 7.38
N GLU A 8 -14.73 -6.08 8.52
CA GLU A 8 -13.59 -6.70 9.20
C GLU A 8 -12.99 -7.82 8.37
N GLY A 9 -11.67 -7.94 8.38
CA GLY A 9 -10.96 -8.99 7.69
C GLY A 9 -9.47 -8.71 7.63
N ASN A 10 -8.76 -9.53 6.86
CA ASN A 10 -7.34 -9.31 6.62
C ASN A 10 -7.17 -8.23 5.57
N LEU A 11 -6.44 -7.19 5.93
CA LEU A 11 -6.16 -6.07 5.04
C LEU A 11 -4.70 -6.09 4.64
N ASN A 12 -4.44 -6.07 3.35
CA ASN A 12 -3.10 -5.99 2.79
C ASN A 12 -2.96 -4.69 2.02
N VAL A 13 -1.93 -3.92 2.37
CA VAL A 13 -1.58 -2.68 1.67
C VAL A 13 -0.11 -2.75 1.34
N TYR A 14 0.23 -2.66 0.07
CA TYR A 14 1.63 -2.75 -0.33
C TYR A 14 1.91 -1.92 -1.57
N VAL A 15 3.18 -1.55 -1.70
CA VAL A 15 3.68 -0.75 -2.83
C VAL A 15 4.34 -1.67 -3.83
N LEU A 16 4.01 -1.49 -5.11
CA LEU A 16 4.52 -2.29 -6.21
C LEU A 16 5.23 -1.42 -7.24
N THR A 17 6.20 -2.02 -7.92
CA THR A 17 6.73 -1.45 -9.15
C THR A 17 5.72 -1.62 -10.28
N LEU A 18 5.99 -0.99 -11.43
CA LEU A 18 5.16 -1.16 -12.62
C LEU A 18 5.15 -2.60 -13.12
N ASP A 19 6.20 -3.36 -12.82
CA ASP A 19 6.31 -4.78 -13.20
C ASP A 19 5.58 -5.71 -12.23
N GLY A 20 5.02 -5.17 -11.15
CA GLY A 20 4.30 -5.97 -10.18
C GLY A 20 5.15 -6.52 -9.03
N ASN A 21 6.40 -6.07 -8.89
CA ASN A 21 7.25 -6.50 -7.80
C ASN A 21 6.93 -5.72 -6.52
N VAL A 22 6.82 -6.42 -5.39
CA VAL A 22 6.56 -5.79 -4.11
C VAL A 22 7.79 -5.02 -3.64
N VAL A 23 7.60 -3.71 -3.42
CA VAL A 23 8.62 -2.81 -2.92
C VAL A 23 8.57 -2.73 -1.40
N ARG A 24 7.38 -2.54 -0.86
CA ARG A 24 7.17 -2.38 0.58
C ARG A 24 5.77 -2.82 0.94
N ARG A 25 5.67 -3.52 2.07
CA ARG A 25 4.36 -3.88 2.62
C ARG A 25 4.04 -2.91 3.75
N LEU A 26 2.95 -2.17 3.62
CA LEU A 26 2.53 -1.16 4.59
C LEU A 26 1.59 -1.72 5.65
N SER A 27 0.79 -2.72 5.29
CA SER A 27 -0.11 -3.37 6.23
C SER A 27 -0.28 -4.83 5.88
N LYS A 28 -0.30 -5.67 6.91
CA LYS A 28 -0.58 -7.09 6.79
C LYS A 28 -1.22 -7.53 8.10
N GLY A 29 -2.49 -7.92 8.06
CA GLY A 29 -3.18 -8.40 9.25
C GLY A 29 -4.61 -7.96 9.29
N ARG A 30 -5.26 -8.21 10.42
CA ARG A 30 -6.67 -7.92 10.59
C ARG A 30 -6.92 -6.44 10.79
N ALA A 31 -7.98 -5.96 10.17
CA ALA A 31 -8.44 -4.59 10.33
C ALA A 31 -9.93 -4.57 10.65
N GLN A 32 -10.33 -3.62 11.47
CA GLN A 32 -11.72 -3.34 11.79
C GLN A 32 -12.31 -2.38 10.76
N PRO A 33 -13.64 -2.33 10.58
CA PRO A 33 -14.28 -1.33 9.74
C PRO A 33 -13.92 0.08 10.16
N GLY A 34 -13.84 0.98 9.19
CA GLY A 34 -13.52 2.38 9.43
C GLY A 34 -12.43 2.87 8.50
N THR A 35 -12.08 4.15 8.67
CA THR A 35 -11.03 4.77 7.87
C THR A 35 -9.66 4.48 8.47
N ARG A 36 -8.73 4.05 7.62
CA ARG A 36 -7.33 3.79 7.99
C ARG A 36 -6.42 4.66 7.15
N PHE A 37 -5.33 5.12 7.77
CA PHE A 37 -4.31 5.92 7.09
C PHE A 37 -2.98 5.19 7.12
N PHE A 38 -2.31 5.17 5.99
CA PHE A 38 -1.00 4.55 5.86
C PHE A 38 -0.03 5.54 5.26
N GLN A 39 1.18 5.58 5.79
CA GLN A 39 2.25 6.41 5.24
C GLN A 39 3.33 5.54 4.64
N TRP A 40 3.79 5.94 3.46
CA TRP A 40 4.96 5.33 2.85
C TRP A 40 6.08 6.36 2.81
N ASP A 41 7.22 5.99 3.36
CA ASP A 41 8.38 6.86 3.48
C ASP A 41 9.27 6.86 2.23
N GLY A 42 8.85 6.21 1.14
CA GLY A 42 9.65 6.11 -0.07
C GLY A 42 10.79 5.11 0.01
N LYS A 43 10.74 4.20 0.97
CA LYS A 43 11.78 3.19 1.16
C LYS A 43 11.25 1.80 0.86
N ASN A 44 12.14 0.93 0.40
CA ASN A 44 11.81 -0.48 0.18
C ASN A 44 11.90 -1.26 1.50
N SER A 45 11.66 -2.57 1.43
CA SER A 45 11.67 -3.43 2.62
C SER A 45 13.03 -3.50 3.31
N SER A 46 14.09 -3.16 2.61
CA SER A 46 15.46 -3.12 3.17
C SER A 46 15.82 -1.77 3.78
N GLY A 47 14.89 -0.81 3.76
CA GLY A 47 15.12 0.52 4.31
C GLY A 47 15.85 1.47 3.38
N LYS A 48 16.02 1.09 2.11
CA LYS A 48 16.68 1.94 1.13
C LYS A 48 15.67 2.77 0.36
N GLU A 49 16.02 4.01 0.06
CA GLU A 49 15.17 4.86 -0.77
C GLU A 49 15.03 4.29 -2.17
N VAL A 50 13.79 4.30 -2.67
CA VAL A 50 13.51 3.87 -4.04
C VAL A 50 13.79 4.99 -5.02
N ALA A 51 13.97 4.64 -6.29
CA ALA A 51 14.12 5.63 -7.35
C ALA A 51 12.83 6.44 -7.48
N ARG A 52 12.96 7.71 -7.88
CA ARG A 52 11.78 8.51 -8.20
C ARG A 52 11.08 7.92 -9.42
N GLY A 53 9.79 8.09 -9.48
CA GLY A 53 8.98 7.60 -10.56
C GLY A 53 7.63 7.12 -10.11
N MET A 54 6.96 6.37 -10.96
CA MET A 54 5.61 5.88 -10.74
C MET A 54 5.64 4.52 -10.04
N TYR A 55 4.80 4.40 -9.03
CA TYR A 55 4.57 3.14 -8.30
C TYR A 55 3.08 2.91 -8.17
N PHE A 56 2.70 1.70 -7.80
CA PHE A 56 1.32 1.38 -7.47
C PHE A 56 1.20 1.03 -6.00
N VAL A 57 0.10 1.43 -5.40
CA VAL A 57 -0.31 0.94 -4.08
C VAL A 57 -1.50 0.03 -4.30
N ARG A 58 -1.37 -1.21 -3.88
CA ARG A 58 -2.45 -2.19 -3.96
C ARG A 58 -3.04 -2.43 -2.60
N VAL A 59 -4.38 -2.39 -2.54
CA VAL A 59 -5.15 -2.65 -1.32
C VAL A 59 -6.05 -3.83 -1.60
N THR A 60 -5.90 -4.90 -0.82
CA THR A 60 -6.73 -6.10 -0.95
C THR A 60 -7.21 -6.57 0.41
N GLY A 61 -8.32 -7.29 0.42
CA GLY A 61 -8.94 -7.82 1.62
C GLY A 61 -10.06 -6.94 2.13
N CYS A 62 -10.78 -7.38 3.14
CA CYS A 62 -11.91 -6.65 3.73
C CYS A 62 -12.95 -6.20 2.70
N GLY A 63 -13.14 -6.99 1.63
CA GLY A 63 -14.06 -6.62 0.55
C GLY A 63 -13.50 -5.60 -0.42
N ILE A 64 -12.21 -5.27 -0.35
CA ILE A 64 -11.55 -4.29 -1.21
C ILE A 64 -10.59 -4.98 -2.17
N ASP A 65 -10.55 -4.47 -3.39
CA ASP A 65 -9.51 -4.80 -4.36
C ASP A 65 -9.27 -3.55 -5.20
N GLU A 66 -8.31 -2.74 -4.80
CA GLU A 66 -8.00 -1.48 -5.44
C GLU A 66 -6.52 -1.38 -5.78
N THR A 67 -6.23 -0.64 -6.84
CA THR A 67 -4.87 -0.25 -7.19
C THR A 67 -4.86 1.25 -7.44
N ARG A 68 -3.93 1.94 -6.80
CA ARG A 68 -3.78 3.40 -6.93
C ARG A 68 -2.38 3.73 -7.39
N LYS A 69 -2.25 4.81 -8.15
CA LYS A 69 -0.95 5.30 -8.59
C LYS A 69 -0.34 6.19 -7.53
N VAL A 70 0.97 6.06 -7.34
CA VAL A 70 1.74 6.93 -6.45
C VAL A 70 2.97 7.38 -7.19
N LEU A 71 3.22 8.68 -7.16
CA LEU A 71 4.42 9.27 -7.78
C LEU A 71 5.41 9.62 -6.69
N VAL A 72 6.62 9.07 -6.79
CA VAL A 72 7.72 9.44 -5.91
C VAL A 72 8.51 10.56 -6.56
N VAL A 73 8.53 11.70 -5.90
CA VAL A 73 9.23 12.90 -6.34
C VAL A 73 10.32 13.23 -5.32
N LYS A 74 11.50 13.46 -5.80
CA LYS A 74 12.63 13.80 -4.93
C LYS A 74 13.34 15.05 -5.42
#